data_576c735bcc342f60ac9e3c2bc043be1b
#
_entry.id   576c735bcc342f60ac9e3c2bc043be1b
#
_cell.length_a   1.000
_cell.length_b   1.000
_cell.length_c   1.000
_cell.angle_alpha   90.00
_cell.angle_beta   90.00
_cell.angle_gamma   90.00
#
_symmetry.space_group_name_H-M   'P 1'
#
loop_
_entity.id
_entity.type
_entity.pdbx_description
1 polymer ?
#
loop_
_entity_poly.entity_id
_entity_poly.type
_entity_poly.pdbx_seq_one_letter_code
_entity_poly.pdbx_strand_id
1 'polypeptide(L)'
;MKSNNLLLKKLSKHKPLVCLTANNTFIAKILDNFCDIILVGDSLGMVVYGEKTTQKVSIDMMINHGIAVRRGIKKSLLVVDMPRGTYEKSSSLALKNAKKIKKLTKCDALKLEGGSKISKTIKILVRNKIPVMSHIGLQPQKISNYKKYKVLGRLIKEEKKIINDLKSVEQAGSFSVVLESVTENLANKVNKISKIPVIGIGASNKCDGQILVTEDLLGLLNKSPKFAKNYENLKSKIAKAVKKYSRDVIKRNFPSKNYTYT
;
A
#
# COMPACT_ATOMS: atom_id res chain seq x y z
N MET A 1 -1.82 -15.85 16.86
CA MET A 1 -3.25 -15.98 16.61
C MET A 1 -4.09 -14.84 17.23
N LYS A 2 -3.98 -14.51 18.54
CA LYS A 2 -4.80 -13.43 19.16
C LYS A 2 -4.69 -12.05 18.45
N SER A 3 -3.49 -11.61 18.00
CA SER A 3 -3.33 -10.31 17.33
C SER A 3 -3.99 -10.25 15.94
N ASN A 4 -3.93 -11.34 15.16
CA ASN A 4 -4.62 -11.40 13.86
C ASN A 4 -6.13 -11.40 14.02
N ASN A 5 -6.66 -12.13 15.01
CA ASN A 5 -8.11 -12.16 15.29
C ASN A 5 -8.63 -10.77 15.68
N LEU A 6 -7.83 -9.97 16.38
CA LEU A 6 -8.23 -8.61 16.74
C LEU A 6 -8.27 -7.69 15.48
N LEU A 7 -7.29 -7.83 14.58
CA LEU A 7 -7.29 -7.09 13.30
C LEU A 7 -8.44 -7.54 12.41
N LEU A 8 -8.66 -8.84 12.27
CA LEU A 8 -9.80 -9.39 11.50
C LEU A 8 -11.14 -8.93 12.04
N LYS A 9 -11.33 -8.87 13.38
CA LYS A 9 -12.54 -8.31 13.98
C LYS A 9 -12.76 -6.84 13.66
N LYS A 10 -11.69 -6.04 13.57
CA LYS A 10 -11.79 -4.63 13.11
C LYS A 10 -12.18 -4.54 11.64
N LEU A 11 -11.78 -5.51 10.82
CA LEU A 11 -12.05 -5.56 9.38
C LEU A 11 -13.35 -6.34 9.06
N SER A 12 -13.92 -7.09 9.99
CA SER A 12 -15.11 -7.95 9.80
C SER A 12 -16.41 -7.14 9.67
N LYS A 13 -16.39 -6.10 8.87
CA LYS A 13 -17.59 -5.40 8.43
C LYS A 13 -18.10 -6.08 7.15
N HIS A 14 -19.40 -6.29 7.05
CA HIS A 14 -20.08 -6.94 5.92
C HIS A 14 -20.04 -6.11 4.60
N LYS A 15 -18.99 -5.34 4.37
CA LYS A 15 -18.79 -4.48 3.20
C LYS A 15 -17.37 -4.66 2.67
N PRO A 16 -17.12 -4.42 1.37
CA PRO A 16 -15.77 -4.40 0.82
C PRO A 16 -14.87 -3.38 1.53
N LEU A 17 -13.63 -3.79 1.82
CA LEU A 17 -12.66 -2.97 2.52
C LEU A 17 -12.12 -1.86 1.60
N VAL A 18 -12.10 -0.65 2.10
CA VAL A 18 -11.52 0.51 1.41
C VAL A 18 -10.11 0.73 1.91
N CYS A 19 -9.14 0.64 1.00
CA CYS A 19 -7.73 0.79 1.33
C CYS A 19 -7.08 1.82 0.40
N LEU A 20 -6.25 2.69 0.97
CA LEU A 20 -5.47 3.69 0.21
C LEU A 20 -4.07 3.84 0.80
N THR A 21 -3.13 4.33 -0.02
CA THR A 21 -1.81 4.71 0.48
C THR A 21 -1.82 6.10 1.10
N ALA A 22 -0.95 6.35 2.07
CA ALA A 22 -0.66 7.69 2.56
C ALA A 22 0.83 7.83 2.89
N ASN A 23 1.37 9.04 2.66
CA ASN A 23 2.78 9.33 2.86
C ASN A 23 3.03 10.49 3.83
N ASN A 24 1.97 11.13 4.33
CA ASN A 24 2.07 12.25 5.26
C ASN A 24 0.84 12.34 6.18
N THR A 25 0.96 13.16 7.21
CA THR A 25 -0.06 13.33 8.25
C THR A 25 -1.38 13.89 7.71
N PHE A 26 -1.34 14.88 6.79
CA PHE A 26 -2.55 15.56 6.32
C PHE A 26 -3.42 14.65 5.49
N ILE A 27 -2.82 13.95 4.52
CA ILE A 27 -3.53 12.96 3.70
C ILE A 27 -4.07 11.83 4.59
N ALA A 28 -3.24 11.30 5.49
CA ALA A 28 -3.65 10.25 6.43
C ALA A 28 -4.87 10.66 7.27
N LYS A 29 -4.90 11.90 7.77
CA LYS A 29 -6.02 12.45 8.56
C LYS A 29 -7.33 12.54 7.76
N ILE A 30 -7.25 12.85 6.47
CA ILE A 30 -8.41 12.86 5.59
C ILE A 30 -8.90 11.43 5.36
N LEU A 31 -7.97 10.52 4.99
CA LEU A 31 -8.28 9.14 4.65
C LEU A 31 -8.83 8.34 5.84
N ASP A 32 -8.45 8.67 7.07
CA ASP A 32 -8.87 7.97 8.31
C ASP A 32 -10.39 7.95 8.53
N ASN A 33 -11.13 8.86 7.87
CA ASN A 33 -12.58 8.89 7.92
C ASN A 33 -13.27 7.97 6.91
N PHE A 34 -12.55 7.49 5.90
CA PHE A 34 -13.11 6.76 4.76
C PHE A 34 -12.49 5.37 4.57
N CYS A 35 -11.28 5.15 5.07
CA CYS A 35 -10.53 3.92 4.84
C CYS A 35 -10.59 2.97 6.04
N ASP A 36 -10.63 1.68 5.76
CA ASP A 36 -10.45 0.62 6.76
C ASP A 36 -8.95 0.35 7.01
N ILE A 37 -8.14 0.47 5.94
CA ILE A 37 -6.67 0.29 5.98
C ILE A 37 -6.00 1.48 5.28
N ILE A 38 -5.00 2.03 5.92
CA ILE A 38 -4.08 3.01 5.33
C ILE A 38 -2.70 2.37 5.25
N LEU A 39 -2.15 2.33 4.04
CA LEU A 39 -0.85 1.73 3.75
C LEU A 39 0.22 2.80 3.54
N VAL A 40 1.29 2.73 4.29
CA VAL A 40 2.55 3.37 3.88
C VAL A 40 3.24 2.39 2.94
N GLY A 41 3.05 2.60 1.64
CA GLY A 41 3.56 1.73 0.59
C GLY A 41 4.93 2.19 0.09
N ASP A 42 5.77 1.24 -0.32
CA ASP A 42 7.06 1.58 -0.95
C ASP A 42 6.92 2.23 -2.34
N SER A 43 5.69 2.29 -2.88
CA SER A 43 5.33 3.17 -3.99
C SER A 43 5.69 4.63 -3.74
N LEU A 44 5.87 5.05 -2.47
CA LEU A 44 6.37 6.38 -2.12
C LEU A 44 7.70 6.73 -2.80
N GLY A 45 8.55 5.73 -3.08
CA GLY A 45 9.77 5.93 -3.87
C GLY A 45 9.48 6.57 -5.22
N MET A 46 8.37 6.17 -5.85
CA MET A 46 7.97 6.67 -7.16
C MET A 46 7.17 7.98 -7.07
N VAL A 47 6.20 8.05 -6.16
CA VAL A 47 5.22 9.16 -6.12
C VAL A 47 5.66 10.35 -5.27
N VAL A 48 6.59 10.14 -4.34
CA VAL A 48 7.12 11.20 -3.46
C VAL A 48 8.56 11.57 -3.84
N TYR A 49 9.40 10.55 -4.08
CA TYR A 49 10.83 10.76 -4.34
C TYR A 49 11.19 10.78 -5.84
N GLY A 50 10.23 10.54 -6.74
CA GLY A 50 10.45 10.57 -8.18
C GLY A 50 11.34 9.46 -8.72
N GLU A 51 11.55 8.38 -7.96
CA GLU A 51 12.32 7.23 -8.41
C GLU A 51 11.58 6.46 -9.51
N LYS A 52 12.32 5.76 -10.35
CA LYS A 52 11.73 4.96 -11.43
C LYS A 52 11.08 3.65 -10.95
N THR A 53 11.42 3.19 -9.75
CA THR A 53 10.94 1.94 -9.15
C THR A 53 10.95 2.05 -7.62
N THR A 54 10.33 1.07 -6.94
CA THR A 54 10.32 1.00 -5.48
C THR A 54 11.65 0.52 -4.88
N GLN A 55 12.61 0.08 -5.69
CA GLN A 55 13.81 -0.66 -5.24
C GLN A 55 14.80 0.15 -4.41
N LYS A 56 14.76 1.49 -4.51
CA LYS A 56 15.65 2.38 -3.75
C LYS A 56 15.07 2.83 -2.40
N VAL A 57 13.86 2.41 -2.10
CA VAL A 57 13.23 2.76 -0.82
C VAL A 57 13.96 2.09 0.34
N SER A 58 14.39 2.89 1.29
CA SER A 58 15.08 2.43 2.48
C SER A 58 14.11 2.17 3.65
N ILE A 59 14.59 1.42 4.63
CA ILE A 59 13.82 1.18 5.86
C ILE A 59 13.56 2.48 6.63
N ASP A 60 14.50 3.43 6.60
CA ASP A 60 14.37 4.69 7.33
C ASP A 60 13.36 5.63 6.63
N MET A 61 13.28 5.61 5.29
CA MET A 61 12.19 6.28 4.57
C MET A 61 10.84 5.73 5.03
N MET A 62 10.67 4.40 5.06
CA MET A 62 9.41 3.77 5.49
C MET A 62 9.07 4.12 6.94
N ILE A 63 10.05 4.19 7.82
CA ILE A 63 9.86 4.58 9.22
C ILE A 63 9.42 6.05 9.32
N ASN A 64 10.10 6.97 8.65
CA ASN A 64 9.78 8.39 8.70
C ASN A 64 8.37 8.69 8.21
N HIS A 65 7.98 8.11 7.07
CA HIS A 65 6.61 8.23 6.54
C HIS A 65 5.60 7.51 7.45
N GLY A 66 5.94 6.33 7.99
CA GLY A 66 5.09 5.60 8.92
C GLY A 66 4.79 6.39 10.20
N ILE A 67 5.78 7.09 10.76
CA ILE A 67 5.61 7.98 11.92
C ILE A 67 4.68 9.16 11.55
N ALA A 68 4.89 9.78 10.39
CA ALA A 68 4.07 10.89 9.93
C ALA A 68 2.62 10.47 9.73
N VAL A 69 2.39 9.34 9.07
CA VAL A 69 1.04 8.80 8.82
C VAL A 69 0.36 8.39 10.13
N ARG A 70 1.09 7.76 11.07
CA ARG A 70 0.52 7.38 12.38
C ARG A 70 -0.06 8.56 13.15
N ARG A 71 0.52 9.74 13.04
CA ARG A 71 0.01 10.96 13.68
C ARG A 71 -1.35 11.40 13.12
N GLY A 72 -1.68 11.03 11.89
CA GLY A 72 -2.95 11.35 11.21
C GLY A 72 -4.06 10.33 11.45
N ILE A 73 -3.74 9.11 11.92
CA ILE A 73 -4.68 7.99 11.98
C ILE A 73 -5.17 7.73 13.41
N LYS A 74 -6.49 7.55 13.57
CA LYS A 74 -7.14 7.16 14.83
C LYS A 74 -8.00 5.91 14.69
N LYS A 75 -8.63 5.69 13.51
CA LYS A 75 -9.63 4.64 13.26
C LYS A 75 -9.11 3.53 12.37
N SER A 76 -8.47 3.89 11.26
CA SER A 76 -7.97 2.95 10.26
C SER A 76 -6.82 2.10 10.79
N LEU A 77 -6.64 0.90 10.24
CA LEU A 77 -5.42 0.13 10.46
C LEU A 77 -4.26 0.73 9.68
N LEU A 78 -3.13 0.95 10.36
CA LEU A 78 -1.89 1.35 9.71
C LEU A 78 -1.09 0.11 9.32
N VAL A 79 -0.86 -0.08 8.04
CA VAL A 79 0.06 -1.07 7.49
C VAL A 79 1.28 -0.35 6.91
N VAL A 80 2.48 -0.90 7.12
CA VAL A 80 3.73 -0.34 6.59
C VAL A 80 4.45 -1.42 5.79
N ASP A 81 4.91 -1.09 4.58
CA ASP A 81 5.70 -2.01 3.77
C ASP A 81 7.08 -2.26 4.38
N MET A 82 7.52 -3.49 4.29
CA MET A 82 8.94 -3.82 4.41
C MET A 82 9.58 -3.65 3.02
N PRO A 83 10.52 -2.70 2.85
CA PRO A 83 11.11 -2.47 1.54
C PRO A 83 12.06 -3.60 1.13
N ARG A 84 12.32 -3.69 -0.19
CA ARG A 84 13.22 -4.68 -0.76
C ARG A 84 14.57 -4.71 -0.05
N GLY A 85 15.12 -5.92 0.13
CA GLY A 85 16.42 -6.14 0.77
C GLY A 85 16.38 -6.21 2.29
N THR A 86 15.22 -5.95 2.91
CA THR A 86 15.09 -5.89 4.37
C THR A 86 14.54 -7.15 5.01
N TYR A 87 14.01 -8.10 4.21
CA TYR A 87 13.36 -9.32 4.73
C TYR A 87 13.63 -10.60 3.94
N GLU A 88 14.23 -10.51 2.74
CA GLU A 88 14.40 -11.67 1.86
C GLU A 88 15.60 -12.52 2.21
N LYS A 89 16.69 -11.91 2.71
CA LYS A 89 17.97 -12.57 2.99
C LYS A 89 17.86 -13.66 4.06
N SER A 90 17.19 -13.32 5.18
CA SER A 90 16.98 -14.27 6.27
C SER A 90 15.80 -13.85 7.15
N SER A 91 15.16 -14.84 7.77
CA SER A 91 14.06 -14.58 8.70
C SER A 91 14.51 -13.83 9.98
N SER A 92 15.78 -13.99 10.38
CA SER A 92 16.36 -13.25 11.51
C SER A 92 16.48 -11.75 11.18
N LEU A 93 17.04 -11.41 10.02
CA LEU A 93 17.10 -10.04 9.53
C LEU A 93 15.70 -9.43 9.39
N ALA A 94 14.78 -10.20 8.79
CA ALA A 94 13.39 -9.77 8.65
C ALA A 94 12.75 -9.45 10.01
N LEU A 95 12.94 -10.31 11.01
CA LEU A 95 12.40 -10.10 12.35
C LEU A 95 13.01 -8.86 13.03
N LYS A 96 14.33 -8.66 12.91
CA LYS A 96 15.03 -7.47 13.44
C LYS A 96 14.44 -6.19 12.84
N ASN A 97 14.33 -6.13 11.51
CA ASN A 97 13.80 -4.98 10.78
C ASN A 97 12.30 -4.75 11.05
N ALA A 98 11.51 -5.81 11.09
CA ALA A 98 10.09 -5.75 11.40
C ALA A 98 9.85 -5.18 12.82
N LYS A 99 10.63 -5.62 13.81
CA LYS A 99 10.57 -5.05 15.17
C LYS A 99 10.95 -3.57 15.19
N LYS A 100 11.98 -3.16 14.42
CA LYS A 100 12.39 -1.74 14.29
C LYS A 100 11.24 -0.90 13.74
N ILE A 101 10.67 -1.29 12.59
CA ILE A 101 9.55 -0.57 11.96
C ILE A 101 8.37 -0.48 12.94
N LYS A 102 7.91 -1.62 13.45
CA LYS A 102 6.73 -1.66 14.34
C LYS A 102 6.90 -0.83 15.61
N LYS A 103 8.08 -0.86 16.23
CA LYS A 103 8.39 -0.07 17.43
C LYS A 103 8.31 1.43 17.16
N LEU A 104 8.89 1.89 16.06
CA LEU A 104 9.03 3.32 15.76
C LEU A 104 7.75 3.90 15.15
N THR A 105 7.10 3.18 14.25
CA THR A 105 5.89 3.67 13.57
C THR A 105 4.60 3.39 14.35
N LYS A 106 4.62 2.46 15.31
CA LYS A 106 3.44 1.94 16.01
C LYS A 106 2.38 1.43 15.03
N CYS A 107 2.81 0.87 13.87
CA CYS A 107 1.89 0.31 12.88
C CYS A 107 1.18 -0.94 13.43
N ASP A 108 -0.01 -1.20 12.91
CA ASP A 108 -0.81 -2.37 13.30
C ASP A 108 -0.27 -3.65 12.65
N ALA A 109 0.20 -3.55 11.39
CA ALA A 109 0.74 -4.68 10.64
C ALA A 109 1.85 -4.24 9.67
N LEU A 110 2.55 -5.23 9.10
CA LEU A 110 3.55 -5.02 8.05
C LEU A 110 3.11 -5.70 6.76
N LYS A 111 3.45 -5.11 5.59
CA LYS A 111 3.23 -5.76 4.29
C LYS A 111 4.53 -6.30 3.73
N LEU A 112 4.50 -7.50 3.16
CA LEU A 112 5.64 -8.19 2.55
C LEU A 112 5.23 -8.80 1.20
N GLU A 113 6.09 -8.63 0.18
CA GLU A 113 5.92 -9.25 -1.14
C GLU A 113 6.65 -10.59 -1.23
N GLY A 114 6.03 -11.63 -1.82
CA GLY A 114 6.82 -12.81 -2.14
C GLY A 114 6.12 -14.16 -2.21
N GLY A 115 4.94 -14.32 -1.67
CA GLY A 115 4.21 -15.60 -1.71
C GLY A 115 4.95 -16.73 -0.98
N SER A 116 4.97 -17.93 -1.59
CA SER A 116 5.56 -19.16 -1.02
C SER A 116 7.03 -19.01 -0.63
N LYS A 117 7.81 -18.22 -1.38
CA LYS A 117 9.25 -18.02 -1.12
C LYS A 117 9.56 -17.37 0.24
N ILE A 118 8.63 -16.59 0.78
CA ILE A 118 8.81 -15.90 2.07
C ILE A 118 7.90 -16.45 3.18
N SER A 119 7.21 -17.58 2.93
CA SER A 119 6.27 -18.17 3.90
C SER A 119 6.93 -18.46 5.25
N LYS A 120 8.18 -18.94 5.25
CA LYS A 120 8.97 -19.14 6.48
C LYS A 120 9.18 -17.84 7.25
N THR A 121 9.51 -16.76 6.54
CA THR A 121 9.68 -15.41 7.13
C THR A 121 8.36 -14.92 7.72
N ILE A 122 7.26 -15.01 6.96
CA ILE A 122 5.92 -14.64 7.45
C ILE A 122 5.59 -15.40 8.74
N LYS A 123 5.77 -16.74 8.75
CA LYS A 123 5.50 -17.59 9.91
C LYS A 123 6.29 -17.14 11.15
N ILE A 124 7.55 -16.74 10.98
CA ILE A 124 8.39 -16.23 12.09
C ILE A 124 7.88 -14.89 12.60
N LEU A 125 7.52 -13.95 11.72
CA LEU A 125 6.95 -12.66 12.12
C LEU A 125 5.65 -12.84 12.90
N VAL A 126 4.72 -13.67 12.37
CA VAL A 126 3.42 -13.94 13.00
C VAL A 126 3.60 -14.60 14.38
N ARG A 127 4.50 -15.56 14.52
CA ARG A 127 4.84 -16.18 15.81
C ARG A 127 5.39 -15.17 16.83
N ASN A 128 6.05 -14.13 16.35
CA ASN A 128 6.54 -13.02 17.17
C ASN A 128 5.50 -11.88 17.34
N LYS A 129 4.21 -12.17 17.13
CA LYS A 129 3.08 -11.24 17.31
C LYS A 129 3.16 -10.00 16.38
N ILE A 130 3.79 -10.14 15.22
CA ILE A 130 3.82 -9.12 14.18
C ILE A 130 2.84 -9.58 13.09
N PRO A 131 1.66 -8.96 12.97
CA PRO A 131 0.70 -9.29 11.92
C PRO A 131 1.26 -8.96 10.54
N VAL A 132 1.00 -9.82 9.56
CA VAL A 132 1.49 -9.68 8.20
C VAL A 132 0.33 -9.65 7.21
N MET A 133 0.29 -8.61 6.38
CA MET A 133 -0.43 -8.55 5.12
C MET A 133 0.54 -9.06 4.04
N SER A 134 0.21 -10.15 3.38
CA SER A 134 1.03 -10.66 2.28
C SER A 134 0.71 -9.97 0.97
N HIS A 135 1.61 -10.06 -0.01
CA HIS A 135 1.38 -9.57 -1.35
C HIS A 135 1.81 -10.62 -2.39
N ILE A 136 0.87 -11.01 -3.23
CA ILE A 136 1.04 -11.99 -4.30
C ILE A 136 0.55 -11.42 -5.65
N GLY A 137 0.79 -12.13 -6.73
CA GLY A 137 0.57 -11.62 -8.08
C GLY A 137 1.81 -10.91 -8.60
N LEU A 138 1.64 -9.74 -9.19
CA LEU A 138 2.76 -8.87 -9.54
C LEU A 138 3.46 -8.41 -8.26
N GLN A 139 4.79 -8.34 -8.29
CA GLN A 139 5.63 -7.96 -7.16
C GLN A 139 6.56 -6.83 -7.59
N PRO A 140 6.16 -5.56 -7.44
CA PRO A 140 6.91 -4.38 -7.88
C PRO A 140 8.35 -4.34 -7.36
N GLN A 141 8.60 -4.79 -6.14
CA GLN A 141 9.94 -4.83 -5.54
C GLN A 141 10.94 -5.67 -6.35
N LYS A 142 10.47 -6.63 -7.13
CA LYS A 142 11.32 -7.50 -7.97
C LYS A 142 11.57 -6.95 -9.36
N ILE A 143 10.92 -5.87 -9.74
CA ILE A 143 10.92 -5.35 -11.10
C ILE A 143 11.72 -4.06 -11.15
N SER A 144 12.84 -4.08 -11.87
CA SER A 144 13.73 -2.92 -12.05
C SER A 144 13.27 -1.93 -13.13
N ASN A 145 12.24 -2.31 -13.93
CA ASN A 145 11.72 -1.47 -15.01
C ASN A 145 10.20 -1.66 -15.11
N TYR A 146 9.43 -0.59 -14.87
CA TYR A 146 7.97 -0.62 -14.90
C TYR A 146 7.39 -1.10 -16.24
N LYS A 147 8.13 -0.97 -17.38
CA LYS A 147 7.71 -1.53 -18.68
C LYS A 147 7.57 -3.06 -18.66
N LYS A 148 8.16 -3.73 -17.65
CA LYS A 148 8.03 -5.18 -17.43
C LYS A 148 6.81 -5.56 -16.58
N TYR A 149 6.01 -4.59 -16.16
CA TYR A 149 4.76 -4.86 -15.45
C TYR A 149 3.78 -5.55 -16.41
N LYS A 150 3.26 -6.70 -16.00
CA LYS A 150 2.34 -7.50 -16.79
C LYS A 150 1.21 -8.05 -15.95
N VAL A 151 0.08 -8.25 -16.57
CA VAL A 151 -1.05 -8.95 -15.96
C VAL A 151 -0.74 -10.44 -15.95
N LEU A 152 -0.83 -11.08 -14.79
CA LEU A 152 -0.58 -12.50 -14.57
C LEU A 152 -1.90 -13.30 -14.60
N GLY A 153 -1.79 -14.62 -14.74
CA GLY A 153 -2.94 -15.54 -14.74
C GLY A 153 -3.54 -15.80 -16.12
N ARG A 154 -2.81 -15.48 -17.19
CA ARG A 154 -3.16 -15.88 -18.57
C ARG A 154 -2.70 -17.31 -18.88
N LEU A 155 -1.68 -17.77 -18.17
CA LEU A 155 -1.09 -19.10 -18.36
C LEU A 155 -1.42 -19.98 -17.14
N ILE A 156 -1.69 -21.27 -17.37
CA ILE A 156 -1.99 -22.25 -16.30
C ILE A 156 -0.88 -22.30 -15.25
N LYS A 157 0.38 -22.17 -15.66
CA LYS A 157 1.52 -22.14 -14.72
C LYS A 157 1.50 -20.91 -13.81
N GLU A 158 1.05 -19.76 -14.30
CA GLU A 158 0.93 -18.53 -13.49
C GLU A 158 -0.21 -18.67 -12.49
N GLU A 159 -1.34 -19.22 -12.92
CA GLU A 159 -2.49 -19.50 -12.06
C GLU A 159 -2.10 -20.47 -10.93
N LYS A 160 -1.52 -21.64 -11.27
CA LYS A 160 -1.04 -22.63 -10.28
C LYS A 160 -0.08 -22.00 -9.27
N LYS A 161 0.82 -21.14 -9.75
CA LYS A 161 1.78 -20.44 -8.89
C LYS A 161 1.08 -19.50 -7.92
N ILE A 162 0.15 -18.67 -8.38
CA ILE A 162 -0.55 -17.69 -7.53
C ILE A 162 -1.43 -18.41 -6.48
N ILE A 163 -2.10 -19.49 -6.86
CA ILE A 163 -2.88 -20.31 -5.93
C ILE A 163 -1.96 -20.97 -4.87
N ASN A 164 -0.80 -21.46 -5.27
CA ASN A 164 0.17 -22.00 -4.32
C ASN A 164 0.74 -20.91 -3.39
N ASP A 165 1.01 -19.71 -3.93
CA ASP A 165 1.45 -18.57 -3.14
C ASP A 165 0.38 -18.17 -2.10
N LEU A 166 -0.92 -18.12 -2.48
CA LEU A 166 -2.03 -17.88 -1.55
C LEU A 166 -2.03 -18.90 -0.40
N LYS A 167 -2.08 -20.19 -0.72
CA LYS A 167 -2.09 -21.27 0.28
C LYS A 167 -0.90 -21.18 1.24
N SER A 168 0.28 -20.88 0.70
CA SER A 168 1.51 -20.77 1.48
C SER A 168 1.47 -19.59 2.48
N VAL A 169 0.95 -18.42 2.07
CA VAL A 169 0.88 -17.26 2.97
C VAL A 169 -0.23 -17.42 4.01
N GLU A 170 -1.33 -18.07 3.66
CA GLU A 170 -2.39 -18.44 4.61
C GLU A 170 -1.86 -19.38 5.71
N GLN A 171 -1.20 -20.47 5.30
CA GLN A 171 -0.60 -21.44 6.22
C GLN A 171 0.49 -20.80 7.10
N ALA A 172 1.18 -19.79 6.60
CA ALA A 172 2.15 -19.01 7.36
C ALA A 172 1.52 -18.07 8.39
N GLY A 173 0.20 -17.81 8.29
CA GLY A 173 -0.58 -17.03 9.25
C GLY A 173 -0.75 -15.56 8.86
N SER A 174 -0.69 -15.21 7.59
CA SER A 174 -1.08 -13.87 7.13
C SER A 174 -2.53 -13.57 7.52
N PHE A 175 -2.83 -12.31 7.87
CA PHE A 175 -4.20 -11.92 8.20
C PHE A 175 -4.99 -11.43 6.97
N SER A 176 -4.31 -11.03 5.91
CA SER A 176 -4.86 -10.62 4.62
C SER A 176 -3.81 -10.75 3.53
N VAL A 177 -4.25 -10.65 2.28
CA VAL A 177 -3.37 -10.71 1.11
C VAL A 177 -3.75 -9.65 0.08
N VAL A 178 -2.75 -8.90 -0.40
CA VAL A 178 -2.88 -8.06 -1.60
C VAL A 178 -2.69 -8.95 -2.83
N LEU A 179 -3.60 -8.84 -3.78
CA LEU A 179 -3.54 -9.54 -5.07
C LEU A 179 -3.42 -8.50 -6.18
N GLU A 180 -2.23 -8.41 -6.79
CA GLU A 180 -1.91 -7.36 -7.75
C GLU A 180 -1.79 -7.86 -9.19
N SER A 181 -2.39 -7.11 -10.12
CA SER A 181 -2.25 -7.25 -11.58
C SER A 181 -2.43 -8.68 -12.06
N VAL A 182 -3.59 -9.25 -11.77
CA VAL A 182 -4.00 -10.57 -12.25
C VAL A 182 -5.26 -10.47 -13.10
N THR A 183 -5.52 -11.49 -13.93
CA THR A 183 -6.78 -11.58 -14.68
C THR A 183 -7.96 -11.66 -13.72
N GLU A 184 -9.10 -11.09 -14.12
CA GLU A 184 -10.32 -11.09 -13.32
C GLU A 184 -10.76 -12.51 -12.95
N ASN A 185 -10.70 -13.45 -13.90
CA ASN A 185 -11.05 -14.86 -13.65
C ASN A 185 -10.19 -15.48 -12.55
N LEU A 186 -8.88 -15.24 -12.60
CA LEU A 186 -7.99 -15.75 -11.55
C LEU A 186 -8.24 -15.05 -10.21
N ALA A 187 -8.49 -13.73 -10.20
CA ALA A 187 -8.83 -13.01 -8.99
C ALA A 187 -10.11 -13.56 -8.33
N ASN A 188 -11.14 -13.81 -9.11
CA ASN A 188 -12.40 -14.41 -8.63
C ASN A 188 -12.18 -15.81 -8.04
N LYS A 189 -11.34 -16.63 -8.69
CA LYS A 189 -10.96 -17.96 -8.21
C LYS A 189 -10.18 -17.87 -6.90
N VAL A 190 -9.20 -16.97 -6.80
CA VAL A 190 -8.40 -16.71 -5.58
C VAL A 190 -9.30 -16.27 -4.45
N ASN A 191 -10.19 -15.30 -4.69
CA ASN A 191 -11.11 -14.79 -3.68
C ASN A 191 -12.06 -15.87 -3.15
N LYS A 192 -12.57 -16.74 -4.05
CA LYS A 192 -13.47 -17.85 -3.67
C LYS A 192 -12.82 -18.89 -2.75
N ILE A 193 -11.52 -19.18 -2.97
CA ILE A 193 -10.81 -20.22 -2.20
C ILE A 193 -10.04 -19.68 -1.00
N SER A 194 -9.87 -18.34 -0.90
CA SER A 194 -9.12 -17.71 0.19
C SER A 194 -9.87 -17.84 1.51
N LYS A 195 -9.09 -18.08 2.57
CA LYS A 195 -9.55 -18.11 3.97
C LYS A 195 -9.26 -16.79 4.71
N ILE A 196 -8.62 -15.84 4.03
CA ILE A 196 -8.27 -14.52 4.55
C ILE A 196 -8.72 -13.45 3.57
N PRO A 197 -8.99 -12.21 4.01
CA PRO A 197 -9.39 -11.14 3.11
C PRO A 197 -8.41 -10.90 1.97
N VAL A 198 -8.93 -10.87 0.75
CA VAL A 198 -8.20 -10.56 -0.49
C VAL A 198 -8.42 -9.11 -0.86
N ILE A 199 -7.35 -8.31 -0.89
CA ILE A 199 -7.38 -6.90 -1.26
C ILE A 199 -6.86 -6.78 -2.70
N GLY A 200 -7.74 -6.42 -3.63
CA GLY A 200 -7.41 -6.33 -5.05
C GLY A 200 -6.76 -5.00 -5.41
N ILE A 201 -5.79 -5.05 -6.33
CA ILE A 201 -5.29 -3.89 -7.08
C ILE A 201 -5.01 -4.33 -8.53
N GLY A 202 -5.80 -3.82 -9.48
CA GLY A 202 -5.76 -4.35 -10.84
C GLY A 202 -6.11 -5.83 -10.91
N ALA A 203 -7.14 -6.24 -10.19
CA ALA A 203 -7.61 -7.61 -10.08
C ALA A 203 -9.12 -7.71 -10.42
N SER A 204 -10.00 -7.89 -9.41
CA SER A 204 -11.45 -7.98 -9.62
C SER A 204 -12.20 -7.16 -8.58
N ASN A 205 -13.36 -6.65 -8.95
CA ASN A 205 -14.29 -5.98 -8.02
C ASN A 205 -14.94 -6.95 -7.02
N LYS A 206 -14.79 -8.26 -7.22
CA LYS A 206 -15.27 -9.30 -6.30
C LYS A 206 -14.29 -9.59 -5.14
N CYS A 207 -13.11 -8.98 -5.12
CA CYS A 207 -12.21 -9.08 -3.98
C CYS A 207 -12.85 -8.47 -2.73
N ASP A 208 -12.46 -8.94 -1.53
CA ASP A 208 -13.00 -8.48 -0.24
C ASP A 208 -12.68 -7.01 0.04
N GLY A 209 -11.75 -6.43 -0.68
CA GLY A 209 -11.41 -5.00 -0.64
C GLY A 209 -10.62 -4.56 -1.86
N GLN A 210 -10.40 -3.24 -1.95
CA GLN A 210 -9.60 -2.62 -3.02
C GLN A 210 -8.59 -1.66 -2.43
N ILE A 211 -7.39 -1.62 -3.01
CA ILE A 211 -6.37 -0.64 -2.66
C ILE A 211 -5.91 0.11 -3.91
N LEU A 212 -5.68 1.42 -3.77
CA LEU A 212 -5.04 2.26 -4.78
C LEU A 212 -3.95 3.13 -4.15
N VAL A 213 -3.02 3.54 -5.00
CA VAL A 213 -2.09 4.63 -4.68
C VAL A 213 -2.88 5.94 -4.71
N THR A 214 -2.83 6.71 -3.63
CA THR A 214 -3.66 7.92 -3.48
C THR A 214 -3.33 8.98 -4.52
N GLU A 215 -2.08 9.09 -4.93
CA GLU A 215 -1.64 10.00 -5.97
C GLU A 215 -2.24 9.66 -7.34
N ASP A 216 -2.42 8.36 -7.64
CA ASP A 216 -3.14 7.90 -8.84
C ASP A 216 -4.63 8.25 -8.73
N LEU A 217 -5.27 7.92 -7.62
CA LEU A 217 -6.70 8.21 -7.38
C LEU A 217 -7.01 9.71 -7.55
N LEU A 218 -6.13 10.57 -7.04
CA LEU A 218 -6.29 12.03 -7.09
C LEU A 218 -5.87 12.68 -8.42
N GLY A 219 -5.31 11.91 -9.37
CA GLY A 219 -4.86 12.44 -10.65
C GLY A 219 -3.70 13.41 -10.54
N LEU A 220 -2.73 13.13 -9.63
CA LEU A 220 -1.51 13.92 -9.48
C LEU A 220 -0.43 13.53 -10.49
N LEU A 221 -0.42 12.26 -10.92
CA LEU A 221 0.60 11.72 -11.80
C LEU A 221 0.29 11.98 -13.28
N ASN A 222 1.34 12.03 -14.11
CA ASN A 222 1.18 12.19 -15.56
C ASN A 222 0.61 10.94 -16.24
N LYS A 223 0.90 9.77 -15.69
CA LYS A 223 0.46 8.47 -16.18
C LYS A 223 0.17 7.58 -14.98
N SER A 224 -1.05 7.10 -14.90
CA SER A 224 -1.47 6.08 -13.95
C SER A 224 -1.58 4.72 -14.65
N PRO A 225 -1.43 3.60 -13.93
CA PRO A 225 -1.71 2.27 -14.47
C PRO A 225 -3.15 2.19 -15.00
N LYS A 226 -3.40 1.33 -16.00
CA LYS A 226 -4.73 1.15 -16.60
C LYS A 226 -5.84 0.86 -15.57
N PHE A 227 -5.51 0.16 -14.50
CA PHE A 227 -6.46 -0.19 -13.44
C PHE A 227 -6.73 0.94 -12.45
N ALA A 228 -5.91 1.97 -12.43
CA ALA A 228 -6.07 3.10 -11.50
C ALA A 228 -7.00 4.15 -12.12
N LYS A 229 -8.25 4.14 -11.67
CA LYS A 229 -9.21 5.19 -12.03
C LYS A 229 -8.86 6.47 -11.28
N ASN A 230 -8.68 7.56 -12.03
CA ASN A 230 -8.60 8.89 -11.45
C ASN A 230 -10.02 9.35 -11.08
N TYR A 231 -10.24 9.71 -9.82
CA TYR A 231 -11.51 10.27 -9.32
C TYR A 231 -11.50 11.78 -9.33
N GLU A 232 -10.30 12.38 -9.48
CA GLU A 232 -10.10 13.82 -9.56
C GLU A 232 -8.90 14.13 -10.47
N ASN A 233 -8.75 15.40 -10.87
CA ASN A 233 -7.57 15.94 -11.55
C ASN A 233 -6.93 17.02 -10.68
N LEU A 234 -6.35 16.58 -9.56
CA LEU A 234 -5.77 17.51 -8.58
C LEU A 234 -4.53 18.23 -9.15
N LYS A 235 -3.78 17.61 -10.05
CA LYS A 235 -2.67 18.25 -10.76
C LYS A 235 -3.11 19.53 -11.47
N SER A 236 -4.23 19.50 -12.21
CA SER A 236 -4.76 20.69 -12.89
C SER A 236 -5.23 21.76 -11.91
N LYS A 237 -5.87 21.36 -10.81
CA LYS A 237 -6.31 22.29 -9.76
C LYS A 237 -5.15 23.00 -9.09
N ILE A 238 -4.09 22.26 -8.73
CA ILE A 238 -2.86 22.82 -8.16
C ILE A 238 -2.23 23.82 -9.15
N ALA A 239 -2.06 23.42 -10.42
CA ALA A 239 -1.48 24.31 -11.45
C ALA A 239 -2.28 25.61 -11.61
N LYS A 240 -3.61 25.54 -11.63
CA LYS A 240 -4.48 26.73 -11.70
C LYS A 240 -4.31 27.63 -10.47
N ALA A 241 -4.27 27.06 -9.27
CA ALA A 241 -4.08 27.83 -8.04
C ALA A 241 -2.72 28.54 -8.02
N VAL A 242 -1.64 27.82 -8.35
CA VAL A 242 -0.28 28.39 -8.43
C VAL A 242 -0.20 29.49 -9.50
N LYS A 243 -0.81 29.29 -10.69
CA LYS A 243 -0.87 30.32 -11.74
C LYS A 243 -1.59 31.60 -11.27
N LYS A 244 -2.70 31.45 -10.54
CA LYS A 244 -3.42 32.60 -9.95
C LYS A 244 -2.54 33.33 -8.95
N TYR A 245 -1.96 32.64 -8.00
CA TYR A 245 -1.03 33.22 -7.02
C TYR A 245 0.15 33.95 -7.70
N SER A 246 0.82 33.29 -8.64
CA SER A 246 1.94 33.90 -9.41
C SER A 246 1.54 35.20 -10.09
N ARG A 247 0.36 35.23 -10.75
CA ARG A 247 -0.17 36.46 -11.37
C ARG A 247 -0.41 37.56 -10.35
N ASP A 248 -1.00 37.22 -9.20
CA ASP A 248 -1.33 38.22 -8.18
C ASP A 248 -0.04 38.77 -7.55
N VAL A 249 1.01 37.97 -7.35
CA VAL A 249 2.32 38.46 -6.91
C VAL A 249 2.97 39.39 -7.96
N ILE A 250 3.02 38.99 -9.24
CA ILE A 250 3.64 39.77 -10.32
C ILE A 250 2.92 41.13 -10.47
N LYS A 251 1.60 41.16 -10.31
CA LYS A 251 0.79 42.38 -10.39
C LYS A 251 0.77 43.18 -9.09
N ARG A 252 1.48 42.77 -8.06
CA ARG A 252 1.46 43.36 -6.71
C ARG A 252 0.06 43.41 -6.08
N ASN A 253 -0.83 42.51 -6.45
CA ASN A 253 -2.15 42.34 -5.85
C ASN A 253 -2.13 41.47 -4.58
N PHE A 254 -1.02 40.75 -4.35
CA PHE A 254 -0.75 39.95 -3.16
C PHE A 254 0.61 40.34 -2.54
N PRO A 255 0.67 40.57 -1.21
CA PRO A 255 -0.45 40.55 -0.28
C PRO A 255 -1.34 41.80 -0.42
N SER A 256 -2.65 41.60 -0.28
CA SER A 256 -3.56 42.74 -0.09
C SER A 256 -3.60 43.17 1.38
N LYS A 257 -4.28 44.30 1.71
CA LYS A 257 -4.40 44.79 3.09
C LYS A 257 -4.89 43.73 4.09
N ASN A 258 -5.73 42.79 3.65
CA ASN A 258 -6.25 41.71 4.50
C ASN A 258 -5.21 40.64 4.83
N TYR A 259 -4.06 40.66 4.19
CA TYR A 259 -2.98 39.66 4.33
C TYR A 259 -1.66 40.30 4.75
N THR A 260 -1.69 41.52 5.29
CA THR A 260 -0.54 42.23 5.84
C THR A 260 -0.76 42.52 7.32
N TYR A 261 0.34 42.55 8.06
CA TYR A 261 0.33 43.01 9.45
C TYR A 261 0.56 44.54 9.50
N THR A 262 -0.22 45.23 10.31
CA THR A 262 -0.07 46.66 10.60
C THR A 262 0.65 46.85 11.92
#